data_98e472ce6c997c87e2d827f05e1e8d8d
#
_entry.id   98e472ce6c997c87e2d827f05e1e8d8d
#
_cell.length_a   1.000
_cell.length_b   1.000
_cell.length_c   1.000
_cell.angle_alpha   90.00
_cell.angle_beta   90.00
_cell.angle_gamma   90.00
#
_symmetry.space_group_name_H-M   'P 1'
#
loop_
_entity.id
_entity.type
_entity.pdbx_description
1 polymer ?
#
loop_
_entity_poly.entity_id
_entity_poly.type
_entity_poly.pdbx_seq_one_letter_code
_entity_poly.pdbx_strand_id
1 'polypeptide(L)'
;MIARLSSSSCFGSSLLLAGLLITSLPLHATATAPRFPLLMPDDFESLKLVAWRVEPGKPDANNPLLEPEMPWDSGGIMAHGTVLRDPIDGLWKAWQVSTPGESVLAGLKTEHEHQRRLTYLESKDGVNWYRPELSIALWPGYEHTNIIFDLDSGGTSVYASVFVHPEKDWPYEMFVMRGPLYGGMKENRVAHLPGPDGRLGTYRYRSKDGKAWQAIEGPIHPSVGGGGDVSYVYREPDGSYVSYFKSYPKTREGDRIILYDNNPRAGLRSVSRRTSLDGSDWGGDALVLTRDWRDPDYAQFLEICPVKVDGGYVALVNYYDAVIQTMCLQLAASRDGVHWWRPDRRPALPNPPLGEYGGGMIWQMHSPIIEGNRMHVYYAGSEGLHGEIHDTRFEPQVEVGNETVLGFQTPTLPFNTALCRATWEFDRLYALAPSVGGVTKGEAVTKPGKFGGRKVVVNTFVKDGGSLRAELLDDAGLVVPGFSLEDNTAVTGDHRRTALEWNGNKIAPGSAVKVRFVFHRAFLYGFTWEDPEL
;
A
#
# COMPACT_ATOMS: atom_id res chain seq x y z
N MET A 1 73.84 -49.18 28.59
CA MET A 1 73.91 -49.16 30.06
C MET A 1 72.62 -48.62 30.57
N ILE A 2 71.72 -49.49 30.93
CA ILE A 2 71.12 -49.62 32.27
C ILE A 2 70.30 -48.36 32.59
N ALA A 3 69.03 -48.32 32.66
CA ALA A 3 67.93 -49.17 33.18
C ALA A 3 67.07 -48.38 34.17
N ARG A 4 65.81 -48.68 34.08
CA ARG A 4 64.72 -48.67 35.08
C ARG A 4 64.00 -47.37 35.42
N LEU A 5 62.72 -47.34 35.08
CA LEU A 5 61.51 -47.81 35.79
C LEU A 5 61.18 -47.01 37.06
N SER A 6 60.02 -46.35 37.03
CA SER A 6 58.85 -46.73 37.89
C SER A 6 57.81 -45.57 37.80
N SER A 7 56.66 -45.89 37.35
CA SER A 7 55.38 -46.19 38.00
C SER A 7 54.57 -44.96 38.52
N SER A 8 53.43 -44.83 37.88
CA SER A 8 52.08 -44.66 38.46
C SER A 8 51.74 -43.40 39.22
N SER A 9 50.81 -42.65 38.66
CA SER A 9 49.47 -42.53 39.28
C SER A 9 48.50 -41.76 38.41
N CYS A 10 47.38 -42.41 38.16
CA CYS A 10 46.19 -41.83 37.54
C CYS A 10 45.59 -40.73 38.44
N PHE A 11 45.32 -39.57 37.86
CA PHE A 11 44.23 -38.74 38.31
C PHE A 11 43.42 -38.36 37.09
N GLY A 12 42.26 -38.99 37.01
CA GLY A 12 41.24 -38.64 36.02
C GLY A 12 40.60 -37.31 36.38
N SER A 13 40.76 -36.34 35.50
CA SER A 13 39.95 -35.10 35.54
C SER A 13 38.79 -35.27 34.57
N SER A 14 37.64 -35.57 35.13
CA SER A 14 36.36 -35.53 34.40
C SER A 14 36.02 -34.09 34.10
N LEU A 15 36.18 -33.67 32.84
CA LEU A 15 35.58 -32.44 32.33
C LEU A 15 34.07 -32.68 32.18
N LEU A 16 33.30 -32.12 33.11
CA LEU A 16 31.86 -31.91 32.92
C LEU A 16 31.67 -30.86 31.86
N LEU A 17 31.33 -31.26 30.64
CA LEU A 17 30.71 -30.38 29.64
C LEU A 17 29.29 -30.06 30.13
N ALA A 18 29.11 -28.90 30.74
CA ALA A 18 27.80 -28.34 30.96
C ALA A 18 27.26 -27.85 29.60
N GLY A 19 26.49 -28.72 28.96
CA GLY A 19 25.70 -28.30 27.78
C GLY A 19 24.65 -27.30 28.22
N LEU A 20 24.86 -26.02 27.87
CA LEU A 20 23.78 -25.02 27.89
C LEU A 20 22.73 -25.45 26.85
N LEU A 21 21.69 -26.13 27.32
CA LEU A 21 20.45 -26.22 26.58
C LEU A 21 19.84 -24.81 26.55
N ILE A 22 20.11 -24.07 25.48
CA ILE A 22 19.30 -22.88 25.12
C ILE A 22 17.96 -23.45 24.70
N THR A 23 17.04 -23.58 25.63
CA THR A 23 15.63 -23.76 25.32
C THR A 23 15.18 -22.46 24.70
N SER A 24 15.06 -22.43 23.37
CA SER A 24 14.30 -21.40 22.66
C SER A 24 12.86 -21.49 23.19
N LEU A 25 12.55 -20.62 24.12
CA LEU A 25 11.16 -20.36 24.49
C LEU A 25 10.45 -19.95 23.19
N PRO A 26 9.36 -20.62 22.81
CA PRO A 26 8.56 -20.13 21.70
C PRO A 26 8.15 -18.70 22.07
N LEU A 27 8.46 -17.74 21.18
CA LEU A 27 7.90 -16.42 21.26
C LEU A 27 6.38 -16.63 21.27
N HIS A 28 5.77 -16.55 22.42
CA HIS A 28 4.32 -16.52 22.53
C HIS A 28 3.90 -15.27 21.75
N ALA A 29 3.40 -15.48 20.53
CA ALA A 29 2.63 -14.46 19.85
C ALA A 29 1.54 -14.06 20.86
N THR A 30 1.70 -12.90 21.48
CA THR A 30 0.64 -12.29 22.26
C THR A 30 -0.55 -12.23 21.33
N ALA A 31 -1.60 -13.00 21.67
CA ALA A 31 -2.83 -12.99 20.90
C ALA A 31 -3.25 -11.53 20.76
N THR A 32 -3.06 -10.96 19.59
CA THR A 32 -3.49 -9.60 19.31
C THR A 32 -5.01 -9.63 19.46
N ALA A 33 -5.55 -8.71 20.25
CA ALA A 33 -7.00 -8.59 20.42
C ALA A 33 -7.66 -8.59 19.03
N PRO A 34 -8.79 -9.29 18.83
CA PRO A 34 -9.43 -9.37 17.52
C PRO A 34 -9.69 -7.94 17.02
N ARG A 35 -9.38 -7.70 15.76
CA ARG A 35 -9.59 -6.39 15.13
C ARG A 35 -11.07 -6.13 14.96
N PHE A 36 -11.46 -4.86 14.94
CA PHE A 36 -12.81 -4.47 14.58
C PHE A 36 -13.06 -4.80 13.10
N PRO A 37 -14.27 -5.26 12.75
CA PRO A 37 -14.64 -5.43 11.36
C PRO A 37 -14.65 -4.08 10.64
N LEU A 38 -14.48 -4.13 9.33
CA LEU A 38 -14.46 -2.96 8.46
C LEU A 38 -15.75 -2.15 8.62
N LEU A 39 -15.61 -0.88 9.03
CA LEU A 39 -16.73 0.03 9.20
C LEU A 39 -17.02 0.77 7.89
N MET A 40 -18.23 0.64 7.35
CA MET A 40 -18.62 1.25 6.08
C MET A 40 -20.03 1.88 6.15
N PRO A 41 -20.40 2.75 5.21
CA PRO A 41 -21.74 3.34 5.17
C PRO A 41 -22.88 2.32 5.15
N ASP A 42 -22.65 1.15 4.58
CA ASP A 42 -23.64 0.08 4.49
C ASP A 42 -23.88 -0.66 5.81
N ASP A 43 -23.12 -0.40 6.87
CA ASP A 43 -23.39 -0.85 8.24
C ASP A 43 -24.52 -0.06 8.91
N PHE A 44 -24.91 1.06 8.33
CA PHE A 44 -25.88 1.98 8.92
C PHE A 44 -27.18 2.06 8.13
N GLU A 45 -28.29 2.16 8.84
CA GLU A 45 -29.61 2.47 8.31
C GLU A 45 -29.76 3.98 8.11
N SER A 46 -29.22 4.78 9.05
CA SER A 46 -29.24 6.22 8.94
C SER A 46 -27.99 6.89 9.53
N LEU A 47 -27.59 7.98 8.88
CA LEU A 47 -26.49 8.85 9.27
C LEU A 47 -27.00 10.30 9.26
N LYS A 48 -26.96 11.00 10.40
CA LYS A 48 -27.40 12.40 10.53
C LYS A 48 -26.31 13.26 11.13
N LEU A 49 -25.95 14.35 10.47
CA LEU A 49 -24.94 15.31 10.92
C LEU A 49 -23.59 14.66 11.28
N VAL A 50 -23.25 13.59 10.59
CA VAL A 50 -21.95 12.91 10.68
C VAL A 50 -21.24 12.92 9.33
N ALA A 51 -19.93 12.82 9.36
CA ALA A 51 -19.07 12.70 8.20
C ALA A 51 -17.96 11.69 8.48
N TRP A 52 -17.46 11.10 7.43
CA TRP A 52 -16.29 10.26 7.48
C TRP A 52 -15.01 11.13 7.49
N ARG A 53 -14.04 10.71 8.28
CA ARG A 53 -12.77 11.40 8.47
C ARG A 53 -11.64 10.41 8.32
N VAL A 54 -10.74 10.67 7.37
CA VAL A 54 -9.50 9.90 7.22
C VAL A 54 -8.47 10.45 8.20
N GLU A 55 -7.79 9.53 8.89
CA GLU A 55 -6.64 9.87 9.72
C GLU A 55 -5.38 9.85 8.87
N PRO A 56 -4.62 10.93 8.84
CA PRO A 56 -3.44 11.02 7.99
C PRO A 56 -2.31 10.13 8.51
N GLY A 57 -1.58 9.53 7.57
CA GLY A 57 -0.33 8.85 7.88
C GLY A 57 0.74 9.82 8.37
N LYS A 58 1.65 9.30 9.18
CA LYS A 58 2.79 10.04 9.69
C LYS A 58 4.02 9.67 8.87
N PRO A 59 4.62 10.60 8.12
CA PRO A 59 5.91 10.38 7.50
C PRO A 59 6.95 9.97 8.56
N ASP A 60 7.86 9.08 8.19
CA ASP A 60 8.97 8.70 9.07
C ASP A 60 9.91 9.89 9.27
N ALA A 61 10.37 10.07 10.51
CA ALA A 61 11.28 11.16 10.83
C ALA A 61 12.66 11.00 10.17
N ASN A 62 12.99 9.80 9.71
CA ASN A 62 14.25 9.49 9.03
C ASN A 62 14.13 9.59 7.50
N ASN A 63 12.99 10.01 6.95
CA ASN A 63 12.87 10.19 5.51
C ASN A 63 13.83 11.28 4.99
N PRO A 64 14.48 11.06 3.85
CA PRO A 64 14.44 9.85 3.04
C PRO A 64 15.22 8.69 3.68
N LEU A 65 14.71 7.46 3.59
CA LEU A 65 15.37 6.27 4.14
C LEU A 65 16.56 5.81 3.28
N LEU A 66 16.52 6.11 2.00
CA LEU A 66 17.60 5.85 1.05
C LEU A 66 17.53 6.85 -0.10
N GLU A 67 18.62 7.55 -0.33
CA GLU A 67 18.78 8.48 -1.45
C GLU A 67 19.51 7.82 -2.63
N PRO A 68 19.34 8.34 -3.85
CA PRO A 68 20.15 7.95 -5.01
C PRO A 68 21.64 8.27 -4.77
N GLU A 69 22.51 7.30 -4.96
CA GLU A 69 23.96 7.45 -4.76
C GLU A 69 24.77 6.78 -5.86
N MET A 70 24.18 5.75 -6.50
CA MET A 70 24.88 4.93 -7.47
C MET A 70 24.58 5.37 -8.90
N PRO A 71 25.45 5.13 -9.88
CA PRO A 71 25.19 5.51 -11.26
C PRO A 71 23.86 4.95 -11.81
N TRP A 72 23.48 3.74 -11.40
CA TRP A 72 22.24 3.11 -11.86
C TRP A 72 20.98 3.58 -11.15
N ASP A 73 21.10 4.36 -10.09
CA ASP A 73 19.97 5.01 -9.42
C ASP A 73 20.07 6.55 -9.39
N SER A 74 21.03 7.13 -10.10
CA SER A 74 21.30 8.58 -10.10
C SER A 74 20.16 9.45 -10.65
N GLY A 75 19.22 8.88 -11.38
CA GLY A 75 17.98 9.51 -11.82
C GLY A 75 16.79 9.23 -10.90
N GLY A 76 17.00 8.49 -9.82
CA GLY A 76 16.02 8.28 -8.77
C GLY A 76 15.74 6.82 -8.41
N ILE A 77 15.29 6.65 -7.18
CA ILE A 77 14.73 5.41 -6.63
C ILE A 77 13.21 5.50 -6.78
N MET A 78 12.68 4.81 -7.78
CA MET A 78 11.28 4.97 -8.22
C MET A 78 10.32 4.00 -7.56
N ALA A 79 10.60 3.44 -6.39
CA ALA A 79 9.71 2.49 -5.76
C ALA A 79 9.19 1.39 -6.73
N HIS A 80 8.05 1.45 -7.29
CA HIS A 80 7.47 0.52 -8.28
C HIS A 80 7.85 -0.97 -8.06
N GLY A 81 7.75 -1.41 -6.82
CA GLY A 81 8.17 -2.74 -6.43
C GLY A 81 7.61 -3.15 -5.08
N THR A 82 8.22 -4.14 -4.45
CA THR A 82 7.76 -4.71 -3.18
C THR A 82 8.76 -4.46 -2.06
N VAL A 83 8.24 -4.05 -0.90
CA VAL A 83 8.94 -4.18 0.38
C VAL A 83 8.21 -5.23 1.21
N LEU A 84 8.95 -6.12 1.84
CA LEU A 84 8.39 -7.07 2.80
C LEU A 84 9.40 -7.38 3.93
N ARG A 85 8.88 -7.87 5.04
CA ARG A 85 9.70 -8.53 6.05
C ARG A 85 9.70 -10.02 5.76
N ASP A 86 10.87 -10.54 5.44
CA ASP A 86 11.01 -11.92 5.00
C ASP A 86 10.77 -12.90 6.16
N PRO A 87 9.80 -13.82 6.06
CA PRO A 87 9.52 -14.79 7.11
C PRO A 87 10.61 -15.86 7.26
N ILE A 88 11.54 -15.99 6.30
CA ILE A 88 12.61 -16.99 6.32
C ILE A 88 13.76 -16.54 7.21
N ASP A 89 14.22 -15.30 7.06
CA ASP A 89 15.39 -14.78 7.77
C ASP A 89 15.10 -13.57 8.66
N GLY A 90 13.88 -13.03 8.59
CA GLY A 90 13.44 -11.89 9.38
C GLY A 90 13.95 -10.54 8.90
N LEU A 91 14.72 -10.48 7.80
CA LEU A 91 15.20 -9.24 7.21
C LEU A 91 14.08 -8.53 6.46
N TRP A 92 14.19 -7.23 6.41
CA TRP A 92 13.41 -6.42 5.49
C TRP A 92 14.11 -6.43 4.14
N LYS A 93 13.34 -6.70 3.09
CA LYS A 93 13.83 -6.80 1.72
C LYS A 93 12.99 -5.92 0.81
N ALA A 94 13.66 -5.27 -0.14
CA ALA A 94 13.00 -4.47 -1.16
C ALA A 94 13.47 -4.86 -2.55
N TRP A 95 12.53 -5.06 -3.44
CA TRP A 95 12.73 -5.17 -4.88
C TRP A 95 12.10 -3.94 -5.50
N GLN A 96 12.92 -3.07 -6.05
CA GLN A 96 12.47 -1.76 -6.49
C GLN A 96 13.10 -1.36 -7.83
N VAL A 97 12.48 -0.36 -8.46
CA VAL A 97 13.00 0.22 -9.70
C VAL A 97 13.95 1.36 -9.38
N SER A 98 15.13 1.31 -9.99
CA SER A 98 16.09 2.41 -10.01
C SER A 98 16.27 2.91 -11.44
N THR A 99 16.47 4.21 -11.59
CA THR A 99 16.64 4.86 -12.89
C THR A 99 17.98 5.60 -12.95
N PRO A 100 18.82 5.33 -13.95
CA PRO A 100 20.01 6.14 -14.20
C PRO A 100 19.64 7.55 -14.63
N GLY A 101 20.41 8.54 -14.22
CA GLY A 101 20.24 9.93 -14.67
C GLY A 101 20.69 10.14 -16.12
N GLU A 102 20.17 11.17 -16.77
CA GLU A 102 20.46 11.49 -18.17
C GLU A 102 21.95 11.68 -18.44
N SER A 103 22.68 12.34 -17.53
CA SER A 103 24.13 12.56 -17.65
C SER A 103 24.92 11.25 -17.64
N VAL A 104 24.48 10.28 -16.84
CA VAL A 104 25.09 8.95 -16.75
C VAL A 104 24.80 8.14 -18.03
N LEU A 105 23.56 8.18 -18.52
CA LEU A 105 23.17 7.51 -19.76
C LEU A 105 23.92 8.06 -20.99
N ALA A 106 24.08 9.38 -21.06
CA ALA A 106 24.84 10.03 -22.13
C ALA A 106 26.32 9.58 -22.13
N GLY A 107 26.91 9.41 -20.95
CA GLY A 107 28.29 8.90 -20.79
C GLY A 107 28.45 7.44 -21.23
N LEU A 108 27.41 6.62 -21.13
CA LEU A 108 27.42 5.21 -21.52
C LEU A 108 27.25 5.01 -23.02
N LYS A 109 26.98 6.07 -23.81
CA LYS A 109 26.70 5.98 -25.26
C LYS A 109 25.63 4.94 -25.60
N THR A 110 24.67 4.74 -24.73
CA THR A 110 23.58 3.80 -24.94
C THR A 110 22.47 4.46 -25.74
N GLU A 111 21.87 3.75 -26.68
CA GLU A 111 20.69 4.23 -27.42
C GLU A 111 19.39 4.21 -26.59
N HIS A 112 19.50 3.83 -25.33
CA HIS A 112 18.38 3.54 -24.43
C HIS A 112 18.23 4.63 -23.38
N GLU A 113 17.47 5.65 -23.69
CA GLU A 113 17.32 6.89 -22.88
C GLU A 113 16.63 6.69 -21.49
N HIS A 114 16.02 5.54 -21.20
CA HIS A 114 15.32 5.30 -19.93
C HIS A 114 15.43 3.85 -19.49
N GLN A 115 16.63 3.44 -19.11
CA GLN A 115 16.84 2.06 -18.67
C GLN A 115 16.56 1.90 -17.19
N ARG A 116 15.32 1.65 -16.84
CA ARG A 116 14.95 1.29 -15.47
C ARG A 116 15.48 -0.10 -15.14
N ARG A 117 16.05 -0.21 -13.93
CA ARG A 117 16.65 -1.44 -13.41
C ARG A 117 15.85 -1.93 -12.24
N LEU A 118 15.68 -3.25 -12.12
CA LEU A 118 15.21 -3.81 -10.87
C LEU A 118 16.41 -4.00 -9.94
N THR A 119 16.38 -3.36 -8.79
CA THR A 119 17.41 -3.39 -7.76
C THR A 119 16.90 -4.01 -6.48
N TYR A 120 17.80 -4.55 -5.68
CA TYR A 120 17.51 -5.23 -4.44
C TYR A 120 18.17 -4.51 -3.27
N LEU A 121 17.43 -4.39 -2.17
CA LEU A 121 17.89 -3.76 -0.93
C LEU A 121 17.58 -4.66 0.27
N GLU A 122 18.36 -4.51 1.32
CA GLU A 122 18.13 -5.15 2.61
C GLU A 122 18.16 -4.15 3.76
N SER A 123 17.42 -4.47 4.83
CA SER A 123 17.46 -3.74 6.10
C SER A 123 17.16 -4.68 7.27
N LYS A 124 17.72 -4.38 8.44
CA LYS A 124 17.45 -5.12 9.67
C LYS A 124 16.21 -4.60 10.42
N ASP A 125 15.86 -3.35 10.20
CA ASP A 125 14.86 -2.61 10.97
C ASP A 125 13.78 -1.93 10.09
N GLY A 126 13.93 -2.01 8.75
CA GLY A 126 13.04 -1.36 7.80
C GLY A 126 13.22 0.16 7.72
N VAL A 127 14.26 0.70 8.34
CA VAL A 127 14.62 2.14 8.34
C VAL A 127 15.99 2.35 7.71
N ASN A 128 16.98 1.62 8.18
CA ASN A 128 18.35 1.71 7.70
C ASN A 128 18.55 0.69 6.57
N TRP A 129 18.51 1.17 5.33
CA TRP A 129 18.61 0.35 4.12
C TRP A 129 20.02 0.36 3.56
N TYR A 130 20.44 -0.76 3.00
CA TYR A 130 21.72 -0.88 2.30
C TYR A 130 21.57 -1.64 0.99
N ARG A 131 22.53 -1.42 0.09
CA ARG A 131 22.66 -2.07 -1.20
C ARG A 131 23.62 -3.25 -1.05
N PRO A 132 23.15 -4.51 -1.05
CA PRO A 132 24.04 -5.67 -1.03
C PRO A 132 24.93 -5.71 -2.28
N GLU A 133 26.19 -6.12 -2.10
CA GLU A 133 27.15 -6.33 -3.19
C GLU A 133 26.85 -7.65 -3.89
N LEU A 134 26.20 -7.57 -5.05
CA LEU A 134 25.84 -8.72 -5.87
C LEU A 134 26.68 -8.73 -7.16
N SER A 135 26.91 -9.94 -7.72
CA SER A 135 27.57 -10.13 -9.02
C SER A 135 26.59 -10.74 -10.04
N ILE A 136 25.30 -10.41 -9.95
CA ILE A 136 24.23 -10.94 -10.82
C ILE A 136 24.18 -10.14 -12.12
N ALA A 137 24.16 -8.82 -12.01
CA ALA A 137 24.16 -7.92 -13.14
C ALA A 137 25.18 -6.79 -12.88
N LEU A 138 26.05 -6.55 -13.86
CA LEU A 138 27.15 -5.61 -13.70
C LEU A 138 26.80 -4.23 -14.30
N TRP A 139 27.46 -3.22 -13.77
CA TRP A 139 27.46 -1.88 -14.32
C TRP A 139 28.87 -1.51 -14.77
N PRO A 140 29.06 -0.80 -15.89
CA PRO A 140 30.40 -0.42 -16.37
C PRO A 140 31.25 0.25 -15.28
N GLY A 141 32.40 -0.33 -14.98
CA GLY A 141 33.34 0.14 -13.96
C GLY A 141 33.04 -0.34 -12.53
N TYR A 142 32.06 -1.20 -12.33
CA TYR A 142 31.72 -1.79 -11.02
C TYR A 142 31.78 -3.32 -11.07
N GLU A 143 32.46 -3.93 -10.13
CA GLU A 143 32.56 -5.38 -9.96
C GLU A 143 31.34 -5.97 -9.24
N HIS A 144 30.65 -5.13 -8.45
CA HIS A 144 29.47 -5.48 -7.71
C HIS A 144 28.40 -4.42 -7.86
N THR A 145 27.15 -4.83 -7.88
CA THR A 145 25.97 -3.97 -7.90
C THR A 145 24.89 -4.57 -7.02
N ASN A 146 23.78 -3.85 -6.82
CA ASN A 146 22.56 -4.43 -6.28
C ASN A 146 21.46 -4.64 -7.36
N ILE A 147 21.86 -4.65 -8.64
CA ILE A 147 20.98 -4.90 -9.78
C ILE A 147 20.74 -6.42 -9.89
N ILE A 148 19.49 -6.84 -10.03
CA ILE A 148 19.10 -8.27 -10.08
C ILE A 148 18.63 -8.73 -11.46
N PHE A 149 18.41 -7.81 -12.39
CA PHE A 149 18.23 -8.11 -13.81
C PHE A 149 19.17 -7.24 -14.63
N ASP A 150 19.98 -7.87 -15.50
CA ASP A 150 20.78 -7.13 -16.45
C ASP A 150 19.95 -6.69 -17.68
N LEU A 151 20.54 -5.81 -18.49
CA LEU A 151 19.89 -5.31 -19.71
C LEU A 151 19.76 -6.38 -20.79
N ASP A 152 20.74 -7.27 -20.87
CA ASP A 152 20.80 -8.30 -21.90
C ASP A 152 19.76 -9.39 -21.65
N SER A 153 19.29 -9.54 -20.39
CA SER A 153 18.23 -10.48 -20.04
C SER A 153 16.81 -10.01 -20.40
N GLY A 154 16.69 -8.90 -21.12
CA GLY A 154 15.43 -8.48 -21.73
C GLY A 154 14.74 -7.30 -21.07
N GLY A 155 15.38 -6.15 -21.03
CA GLY A 155 14.67 -4.88 -20.94
C GLY A 155 14.32 -4.35 -19.57
N THR A 156 13.62 -3.28 -19.62
CA THR A 156 13.13 -2.55 -18.45
C THR A 156 12.15 -3.40 -17.63
N SER A 157 12.36 -3.48 -16.33
CA SER A 157 11.48 -4.17 -15.39
C SER A 157 10.80 -3.16 -14.47
N VAL A 158 9.50 -3.30 -14.27
CA VAL A 158 8.72 -2.42 -13.40
C VAL A 158 7.62 -3.18 -12.67
N TYR A 159 7.17 -2.63 -11.55
CA TYR A 159 6.04 -3.14 -10.77
C TYR A 159 6.22 -4.58 -10.34
N ALA A 160 7.36 -4.86 -9.70
CA ALA A 160 7.63 -6.18 -9.15
C ALA A 160 6.74 -6.45 -7.92
N SER A 161 5.92 -7.50 -8.01
CA SER A 161 5.13 -8.04 -6.90
C SER A 161 5.80 -9.33 -6.44
N VAL A 162 6.39 -9.31 -5.25
CA VAL A 162 7.15 -10.44 -4.71
C VAL A 162 6.40 -11.10 -3.56
N PHE A 163 6.36 -12.43 -3.59
CA PHE A 163 5.76 -13.29 -2.56
C PHE A 163 6.81 -14.24 -2.00
N VAL A 164 6.67 -14.59 -0.72
CA VAL A 164 7.52 -15.57 -0.04
C VAL A 164 6.67 -16.74 0.44
N HIS A 165 7.09 -17.94 0.07
CA HIS A 165 6.47 -19.22 0.38
C HIS A 165 7.49 -20.12 1.09
N PRO A 166 7.71 -19.95 2.40
CA PRO A 166 8.80 -20.65 3.11
C PRO A 166 8.74 -22.17 2.99
N GLU A 167 7.57 -22.71 2.72
CA GLU A 167 7.32 -24.15 2.58
C GLU A 167 7.73 -24.76 1.23
N LYS A 168 8.08 -23.91 0.23
CA LYS A 168 8.41 -24.36 -1.12
C LYS A 168 9.91 -24.48 -1.35
N ASP A 169 10.33 -25.38 -2.25
CA ASP A 169 11.73 -25.51 -2.71
C ASP A 169 12.27 -24.24 -3.38
N TRP A 170 11.38 -23.47 -3.99
CA TRP A 170 11.60 -22.15 -4.54
C TRP A 170 10.74 -21.16 -3.77
N PRO A 171 11.23 -20.64 -2.65
CA PRO A 171 10.38 -19.89 -1.75
C PRO A 171 9.96 -18.51 -2.26
N TYR A 172 10.68 -17.95 -3.23
CA TYR A 172 10.35 -16.63 -3.76
C TYR A 172 9.69 -16.74 -5.13
N GLU A 173 8.61 -16.00 -5.28
CA GLU A 173 7.86 -15.83 -6.51
C GLU A 173 7.73 -14.35 -6.82
N MET A 174 7.89 -13.96 -8.08
CA MET A 174 7.77 -12.58 -8.52
C MET A 174 6.94 -12.49 -9.80
N PHE A 175 6.00 -11.56 -9.80
CA PHE A 175 5.36 -11.06 -11.01
C PHE A 175 5.96 -9.69 -11.32
N VAL A 176 6.48 -9.52 -12.52
CA VAL A 176 7.10 -8.27 -12.93
C VAL A 176 6.72 -7.94 -14.36
N MET A 177 6.29 -6.71 -14.59
CA MET A 177 6.06 -6.23 -15.93
C MET A 177 7.40 -5.97 -16.63
N ARG A 178 7.55 -6.54 -17.82
CA ARG A 178 8.69 -6.31 -18.72
C ARG A 178 8.18 -5.78 -20.04
N GLY A 179 8.81 -4.73 -20.52
CA GLY A 179 8.37 -4.13 -21.77
C GLY A 179 8.96 -2.74 -22.01
N PRO A 180 8.55 -2.10 -23.11
CA PRO A 180 8.97 -0.75 -23.39
C PRO A 180 8.39 0.16 -22.34
N LEU A 181 9.24 0.86 -21.65
CA LEU A 181 8.86 2.06 -20.93
C LEU A 181 9.19 3.23 -21.83
N TYR A 182 8.16 3.99 -22.13
CA TYR A 182 8.21 5.35 -22.60
C TYR A 182 9.53 5.77 -23.29
N GLY A 183 9.81 5.22 -24.44
CA GLY A 183 10.54 5.95 -25.43
C GLY A 183 9.66 7.13 -25.79
N GLY A 184 10.13 8.35 -25.60
CA GLY A 184 9.38 9.52 -26.01
C GLY A 184 8.87 9.34 -27.43
N MET A 185 7.68 9.84 -27.72
CA MET A 185 6.99 9.73 -29.01
C MET A 185 7.74 10.39 -30.18
N LYS A 186 9.03 10.23 -30.25
CA LYS A 186 9.81 10.50 -31.47
C LYS A 186 9.77 9.22 -32.28
N GLU A 187 9.18 9.32 -33.42
CA GLU A 187 8.61 8.36 -34.35
C GLU A 187 9.42 7.07 -34.67
N ASN A 188 10.59 6.82 -34.12
CA ASN A 188 11.42 5.66 -34.43
C ASN A 188 12.27 5.10 -33.27
N ARG A 189 11.99 5.45 -32.02
CA ARG A 189 12.77 4.97 -30.87
C ARG A 189 11.95 4.19 -29.86
N VAL A 190 11.21 3.23 -30.32
CA VAL A 190 10.71 2.21 -29.44
C VAL A 190 11.78 1.14 -29.34
N ALA A 191 12.74 1.35 -28.48
CA ALA A 191 13.56 0.25 -28.01
C ALA A 191 12.65 -0.66 -27.19
N HIS A 192 11.93 -1.50 -27.86
CA HIS A 192 11.21 -2.61 -27.25
C HIS A 192 12.26 -3.59 -26.77
N LEU A 193 12.63 -3.52 -25.50
CA LEU A 193 13.39 -4.60 -24.91
C LEU A 193 12.37 -5.63 -24.44
N PRO A 194 12.17 -6.69 -25.20
CA PRO A 194 11.18 -7.71 -24.89
C PRO A 194 11.57 -8.47 -23.62
N GLY A 195 10.60 -9.13 -23.03
CA GLY A 195 10.86 -10.12 -22.00
C GLY A 195 11.74 -11.27 -22.52
N PRO A 196 12.06 -12.27 -21.68
CA PRO A 196 12.98 -13.37 -22.05
C PRO A 196 12.63 -14.11 -23.32
N ASP A 197 11.38 -14.08 -23.73
CA ASP A 197 10.85 -14.74 -24.94
C ASP A 197 10.56 -13.76 -26.09
N GLY A 198 11.03 -12.54 -26.00
CA GLY A 198 10.83 -11.54 -27.06
C GLY A 198 9.48 -10.80 -27.02
N ARG A 199 8.62 -11.03 -26.02
CA ARG A 199 7.30 -10.41 -25.91
C ARG A 199 7.20 -9.43 -24.75
N LEU A 200 6.20 -8.56 -24.81
CA LEU A 200 5.89 -7.58 -23.79
C LEU A 200 4.79 -8.10 -22.86
N GLY A 201 4.88 -7.81 -21.59
CA GLY A 201 3.84 -8.16 -20.62
C GLY A 201 4.37 -8.50 -19.24
N THR A 202 3.51 -9.05 -18.41
CA THR A 202 3.87 -9.48 -17.07
C THR A 202 4.43 -10.89 -17.12
N TYR A 203 5.61 -11.05 -16.57
CA TYR A 203 6.32 -12.32 -16.46
C TYR A 203 6.31 -12.82 -15.03
N ARG A 204 6.34 -14.15 -14.89
CA ARG A 204 6.42 -14.84 -13.62
C ARG A 204 7.80 -15.46 -13.44
N TYR A 205 8.40 -15.19 -12.30
CA TYR A 205 9.73 -15.68 -11.93
C TYR A 205 9.68 -16.40 -10.60
N ARG A 206 10.67 -17.26 -10.37
CA ARG A 206 10.93 -17.90 -9.09
C ARG A 206 12.39 -17.73 -8.69
N SER A 207 12.67 -17.75 -7.38
CA SER A 207 14.01 -17.67 -6.86
C SER A 207 14.16 -18.51 -5.58
N LYS A 208 15.41 -18.93 -5.29
CA LYS A 208 15.75 -19.62 -4.05
C LYS A 208 16.17 -18.64 -2.94
N ASP A 209 16.65 -17.47 -3.32
CA ASP A 209 17.29 -16.50 -2.42
C ASP A 209 16.70 -15.08 -2.53
N GLY A 210 15.73 -14.88 -3.43
CA GLY A 210 15.16 -13.57 -3.72
C GLY A 210 16.06 -12.64 -4.54
N LYS A 211 17.24 -13.09 -4.98
CA LYS A 211 18.26 -12.31 -5.69
C LYS A 211 18.45 -12.82 -7.12
N ALA A 212 18.72 -14.10 -7.28
CA ALA A 212 18.85 -14.74 -8.59
C ALA A 212 17.51 -15.33 -9.02
N TRP A 213 16.98 -14.88 -10.17
CA TRP A 213 15.63 -15.18 -10.62
C TRP A 213 15.62 -16.02 -11.90
N GLN A 214 14.75 -17.00 -11.95
CA GLN A 214 14.49 -17.84 -13.10
C GLN A 214 13.07 -17.60 -13.62
N ALA A 215 12.93 -17.30 -14.91
CA ALA A 215 11.62 -17.20 -15.54
C ALA A 215 10.91 -18.57 -15.50
N ILE A 216 9.66 -18.55 -15.11
CA ILE A 216 8.78 -19.73 -15.14
C ILE A 216 7.92 -19.67 -16.39
N GLU A 217 7.31 -18.52 -16.61
CA GLU A 217 6.29 -18.33 -17.62
C GLU A 217 6.19 -16.86 -18.02
N GLY A 218 5.74 -16.61 -19.24
CA GLY A 218 5.35 -15.26 -19.64
C GLY A 218 5.40 -15.00 -21.15
N PRO A 219 4.84 -13.88 -21.55
CA PRO A 219 4.02 -13.00 -20.70
C PRO A 219 2.68 -13.66 -20.37
N ILE A 220 2.35 -13.73 -19.10
CA ILE A 220 1.10 -14.35 -18.61
C ILE A 220 -0.14 -13.50 -18.91
N HIS A 221 0.02 -12.20 -19.02
CA HIS A 221 -0.93 -11.34 -19.69
C HIS A 221 -0.17 -10.27 -20.48
N PRO A 222 -0.52 -10.05 -21.72
CA PRO A 222 0.07 -8.97 -22.49
C PRO A 222 -0.32 -7.64 -21.86
N SER A 223 0.57 -6.66 -21.93
CA SER A 223 0.20 -5.28 -21.65
C SER A 223 -0.81 -4.85 -22.72
N VAL A 224 -2.08 -4.92 -22.41
CA VAL A 224 -3.13 -4.71 -23.40
C VAL A 224 -3.24 -3.23 -23.71
N GLY A 225 -3.01 -2.91 -24.95
CA GLY A 225 -3.45 -1.70 -25.65
C GLY A 225 -3.57 -0.43 -24.82
N GLY A 226 -2.46 0.28 -24.59
CA GLY A 226 -2.49 1.64 -24.07
C GLY A 226 -2.61 1.81 -22.55
N GLY A 227 -2.50 0.74 -21.79
CA GLY A 227 -2.50 0.81 -20.34
C GLY A 227 -1.58 -0.26 -19.75
N GLY A 228 -1.03 -0.10 -18.59
CA GLY A 228 -0.47 -1.22 -17.90
C GLY A 228 1.01 -1.16 -17.59
N ASP A 229 1.59 0.02 -17.57
CA ASP A 229 2.88 0.21 -16.91
C ASP A 229 2.74 0.15 -15.37
N VAL A 230 1.54 0.39 -14.83
CA VAL A 230 1.21 0.22 -13.41
C VAL A 230 0.37 -1.05 -13.26
N SER A 231 0.93 -2.08 -12.64
CA SER A 231 0.25 -3.36 -12.43
C SER A 231 0.87 -4.08 -11.25
N TYR A 232 0.12 -4.23 -10.18
CA TYR A 232 0.51 -5.05 -9.04
C TYR A 232 -0.35 -6.29 -8.94
N VAL A 233 0.29 -7.39 -8.56
CA VAL A 233 -0.38 -8.66 -8.24
C VAL A 233 -0.45 -8.80 -6.72
N TYR A 234 -1.58 -9.27 -6.23
CA TYR A 234 -1.84 -9.58 -4.82
C TYR A 234 -2.23 -11.05 -4.72
N ARG A 235 -1.90 -11.68 -3.62
CA ARG A 235 -2.30 -13.05 -3.33
C ARG A 235 -3.41 -13.04 -2.28
N GLU A 236 -4.52 -13.69 -2.60
CA GLU A 236 -5.63 -13.87 -1.68
C GLU A 236 -5.35 -15.02 -0.67
N PRO A 237 -6.04 -15.05 0.48
CA PRO A 237 -5.84 -16.09 1.50
C PRO A 237 -6.14 -17.51 0.99
N ASP A 238 -7.00 -17.66 -0.02
CA ASP A 238 -7.31 -18.95 -0.66
C ASP A 238 -6.23 -19.41 -1.66
N GLY A 239 -5.20 -18.58 -1.86
CA GLY A 239 -4.09 -18.86 -2.77
C GLY A 239 -4.28 -18.34 -4.18
N SER A 240 -5.45 -17.82 -4.53
CA SER A 240 -5.70 -17.16 -5.81
C SER A 240 -4.98 -15.82 -5.91
N TYR A 241 -4.95 -15.25 -7.10
CA TYR A 241 -4.27 -13.99 -7.38
C TYR A 241 -5.25 -12.95 -7.92
N VAL A 242 -4.99 -11.71 -7.57
CA VAL A 242 -5.70 -10.53 -8.06
C VAL A 242 -4.66 -9.54 -8.57
N SER A 243 -4.83 -9.04 -9.79
CA SER A 243 -4.02 -7.92 -10.30
C SER A 243 -4.88 -6.68 -10.39
N TYR A 244 -4.39 -5.59 -9.79
CA TYR A 244 -4.92 -4.25 -10.03
C TYR A 244 -3.94 -3.52 -10.95
N PHE A 245 -4.49 -2.93 -12.02
CA PHE A 245 -3.67 -2.32 -13.06
C PHE A 245 -4.29 -1.04 -13.59
N LYS A 246 -3.43 -0.12 -14.01
CA LYS A 246 -3.84 1.11 -14.65
C LYS A 246 -4.52 0.80 -15.98
N SER A 247 -5.66 1.41 -16.21
CA SER A 247 -6.44 1.27 -17.43
C SER A 247 -6.97 2.61 -17.91
N TYR A 248 -7.41 2.65 -19.16
CA TYR A 248 -7.95 3.83 -19.82
C TYR A 248 -9.32 3.47 -20.40
N PRO A 249 -10.39 3.53 -19.58
CA PRO A 249 -11.73 3.26 -20.07
C PRO A 249 -12.09 4.27 -21.16
N LYS A 250 -12.86 3.80 -22.13
CA LYS A 250 -13.41 4.69 -23.16
C LYS A 250 -14.30 5.71 -22.48
N THR A 251 -13.99 6.97 -22.71
CA THR A 251 -14.82 8.09 -22.27
C THR A 251 -16.06 8.22 -23.16
N ARG A 252 -17.13 8.73 -22.59
CA ARG A 252 -18.34 9.02 -23.35
C ARG A 252 -18.14 10.30 -24.15
N GLU A 253 -18.80 10.41 -25.29
CA GLU A 253 -18.86 11.65 -26.04
C GLU A 253 -19.44 12.77 -25.15
N GLY A 254 -18.70 13.88 -25.06
CA GLY A 254 -19.04 14.99 -24.17
C GLY A 254 -18.40 14.96 -22.79
N ASP A 255 -17.70 13.90 -22.41
CA ASP A 255 -16.90 13.89 -21.19
C ASP A 255 -15.76 14.88 -21.32
N ARG A 256 -15.64 15.77 -20.34
CA ARG A 256 -14.50 16.68 -20.24
C ARG A 256 -13.33 15.90 -19.63
N ILE A 257 -12.28 15.73 -20.44
CA ILE A 257 -11.02 15.15 -19.97
C ILE A 257 -9.98 16.23 -20.06
N ILE A 258 -9.39 16.53 -18.93
CA ILE A 258 -8.20 17.37 -18.87
C ILE A 258 -7.02 16.45 -19.03
N LEU A 259 -6.48 16.42 -20.25
CA LEU A 259 -5.29 15.66 -20.58
C LEU A 259 -4.08 16.53 -20.28
N TYR A 260 -3.53 16.31 -19.13
CA TYR A 260 -2.24 16.87 -18.74
C TYR A 260 -1.20 15.79 -18.82
N ASP A 261 0.01 16.19 -19.11
CA ASP A 261 1.19 15.39 -19.29
C ASP A 261 1.37 14.77 -20.69
N ASN A 262 2.43 14.03 -20.82
CA ASN A 262 2.93 13.42 -22.05
C ASN A 262 2.04 12.30 -22.65
N ASN A 263 0.78 12.15 -22.22
CA ASN A 263 -0.10 11.12 -22.76
C ASN A 263 -1.46 11.64 -23.24
N PRO A 264 -1.48 12.50 -24.26
CA PRO A 264 -2.71 13.09 -24.79
C PRO A 264 -3.66 12.07 -25.44
N ARG A 265 -3.21 10.84 -25.70
CA ARG A 265 -4.02 9.79 -26.34
C ARG A 265 -4.60 8.78 -25.35
N ALA A 266 -4.19 8.82 -24.10
CA ALA A 266 -4.47 7.76 -23.16
C ALA A 266 -5.82 7.87 -22.43
N GLY A 267 -6.48 9.01 -22.52
CA GLY A 267 -7.75 9.20 -21.83
C GLY A 267 -7.61 9.24 -20.30
N LEU A 268 -8.70 8.99 -19.60
CA LEU A 268 -8.78 9.03 -18.15
C LEU A 268 -8.08 7.84 -17.51
N ARG A 269 -6.98 8.06 -16.77
CA ARG A 269 -6.35 7.01 -15.98
C ARG A 269 -7.30 6.54 -14.88
N SER A 270 -7.51 5.25 -14.84
CA SER A 270 -8.41 4.55 -13.93
C SER A 270 -7.78 3.22 -13.52
N VAL A 271 -8.34 2.54 -12.53
CA VAL A 271 -7.84 1.23 -12.10
C VAL A 271 -8.85 0.15 -12.51
N SER A 272 -8.35 -0.87 -13.17
CA SER A 272 -9.05 -2.11 -13.44
C SER A 272 -8.46 -3.27 -12.64
N ARG A 273 -9.23 -4.36 -12.54
CA ARG A 273 -8.90 -5.57 -11.80
C ARG A 273 -9.10 -6.79 -12.68
N ARG A 274 -8.26 -7.80 -12.48
CA ARG A 274 -8.43 -9.16 -13.02
C ARG A 274 -8.01 -10.19 -11.98
N THR A 275 -8.39 -11.43 -12.19
CA THR A 275 -8.12 -12.53 -11.26
C THR A 275 -7.51 -13.73 -11.96
N SER A 276 -6.83 -14.56 -11.18
CA SER A 276 -6.31 -15.85 -11.59
C SER A 276 -6.35 -16.83 -10.42
N LEU A 277 -6.68 -18.10 -10.68
CA LEU A 277 -6.63 -19.15 -9.65
C LEU A 277 -5.22 -19.66 -9.40
N ASP A 278 -4.36 -19.62 -10.41
CA ASP A 278 -3.03 -20.24 -10.40
C ASP A 278 -1.87 -19.28 -10.71
N GLY A 279 -2.19 -18.03 -11.08
CA GLY A 279 -1.22 -17.01 -11.47
C GLY A 279 -0.81 -17.07 -12.94
N SER A 280 -1.33 -18.01 -13.73
CA SER A 280 -1.00 -18.22 -15.14
C SER A 280 -2.16 -17.85 -16.06
N ASP A 281 -3.37 -18.30 -15.75
CA ASP A 281 -4.58 -17.99 -16.52
C ASP A 281 -5.33 -16.82 -15.86
N TRP A 282 -5.45 -15.71 -16.57
CA TRP A 282 -5.98 -14.45 -16.06
C TRP A 282 -7.22 -14.02 -16.84
N GLY A 283 -8.25 -13.58 -16.10
CA GLY A 283 -9.49 -13.12 -16.70
C GLY A 283 -10.34 -12.25 -15.77
N GLY A 284 -11.55 -11.95 -16.23
CA GLY A 284 -12.53 -11.20 -15.46
C GLY A 284 -12.18 -9.72 -15.29
N ASP A 285 -11.68 -9.08 -16.35
CA ASP A 285 -11.34 -7.65 -16.33
C ASP A 285 -12.55 -6.80 -15.95
N ALA A 286 -12.41 -6.00 -14.91
CA ALA A 286 -13.42 -5.09 -14.41
C ALA A 286 -12.79 -3.73 -14.06
N LEU A 287 -13.44 -2.64 -14.48
CA LEU A 287 -13.12 -1.30 -14.00
C LEU A 287 -13.58 -1.20 -12.54
N VAL A 288 -12.65 -0.90 -11.62
CA VAL A 288 -12.93 -0.91 -10.18
C VAL A 288 -12.79 0.46 -9.54
N LEU A 289 -12.01 1.36 -10.12
CA LEU A 289 -11.85 2.71 -9.60
C LEU A 289 -11.66 3.70 -10.75
N THR A 290 -12.50 4.71 -10.79
CA THR A 290 -12.39 5.87 -11.66
C THR A 290 -12.91 7.10 -10.93
N ARG A 291 -12.74 8.28 -11.51
CA ARG A 291 -13.34 9.49 -10.95
C ARG A 291 -14.88 9.39 -10.93
N ASP A 292 -15.47 9.97 -9.91
CA ASP A 292 -16.93 10.09 -9.77
C ASP A 292 -17.34 11.57 -9.71
N TRP A 293 -18.63 11.84 -9.56
CA TRP A 293 -19.19 13.20 -9.54
C TRP A 293 -18.67 14.10 -8.40
N ARG A 294 -18.01 13.52 -7.39
CA ARG A 294 -17.39 14.24 -6.27
C ARG A 294 -15.93 14.61 -6.55
N ASP A 295 -15.34 14.07 -7.58
CA ASP A 295 -13.98 14.37 -8.00
C ASP A 295 -13.97 15.51 -9.02
N PRO A 296 -12.92 16.35 -9.03
CA PRO A 296 -12.74 17.32 -10.10
C PRO A 296 -12.44 16.65 -11.45
N ASP A 297 -12.68 17.33 -12.54
CA ASP A 297 -12.50 16.81 -13.91
C ASP A 297 -11.05 16.38 -14.23
N TYR A 298 -10.09 16.91 -13.49
CA TYR A 298 -8.66 16.58 -13.62
C TYR A 298 -8.19 15.42 -12.74
N ALA A 299 -9.06 14.85 -11.92
CA ALA A 299 -8.71 13.71 -11.07
C ALA A 299 -8.46 12.45 -11.88
N GLN A 300 -7.35 11.78 -11.61
CA GLN A 300 -6.98 10.50 -12.21
C GLN A 300 -6.46 9.53 -11.13
N PHE A 301 -6.50 8.25 -11.42
CA PHE A 301 -6.06 7.20 -10.51
C PHE A 301 -5.06 6.28 -11.20
N LEU A 302 -3.90 6.06 -10.59
CA LEU A 302 -2.86 5.26 -11.20
C LEU A 302 -2.81 3.84 -10.63
N GLU A 303 -2.96 3.71 -9.31
CA GLU A 303 -2.85 2.41 -8.66
C GLU A 303 -3.67 2.34 -7.38
N ILE A 304 -3.89 1.12 -6.90
CA ILE A 304 -4.51 0.80 -5.63
C ILE A 304 -3.72 -0.31 -4.95
N CYS A 305 -3.39 -0.13 -3.66
CA CYS A 305 -2.69 -1.11 -2.86
C CYS A 305 -3.58 -1.60 -1.71
N PRO A 306 -4.33 -2.70 -1.90
CA PRO A 306 -5.24 -3.22 -0.91
C PRO A 306 -4.55 -4.03 0.19
N VAL A 307 -5.17 -4.00 1.36
CA VAL A 307 -4.88 -4.88 2.50
C VAL A 307 -6.19 -5.55 2.90
N LYS A 308 -6.17 -6.88 3.03
CA LYS A 308 -7.30 -7.65 3.52
C LYS A 308 -7.52 -7.38 5.01
N VAL A 309 -8.76 -7.12 5.37
CA VAL A 309 -9.20 -6.92 6.76
C VAL A 309 -10.44 -7.77 7.03
N ASP A 310 -10.85 -7.86 8.30
CA ASP A 310 -12.13 -8.49 8.62
C ASP A 310 -13.29 -7.69 7.99
N GLY A 311 -14.11 -8.39 7.23
CA GLY A 311 -15.25 -7.82 6.50
C GLY A 311 -14.92 -7.10 5.19
N GLY A 312 -13.68 -7.20 4.65
CA GLY A 312 -13.35 -6.63 3.34
C GLY A 312 -11.89 -6.23 3.14
N TYR A 313 -11.69 -5.05 2.59
CA TYR A 313 -10.38 -4.49 2.25
C TYR A 313 -10.31 -3.01 2.61
N VAL A 314 -9.14 -2.57 3.03
CA VAL A 314 -8.74 -1.15 3.00
C VAL A 314 -7.62 -0.99 1.98
N ALA A 315 -7.51 0.18 1.37
CA ALA A 315 -6.47 0.43 0.39
C ALA A 315 -5.99 1.87 0.42
N LEU A 316 -4.75 2.09 0.05
CA LEU A 316 -4.28 3.39 -0.39
C LEU A 316 -4.33 3.46 -1.90
N VAL A 317 -4.70 4.61 -2.42
CA VAL A 317 -4.93 4.88 -3.84
C VAL A 317 -4.06 6.04 -4.26
N ASN A 318 -3.30 5.87 -5.33
CA ASN A 318 -2.58 6.98 -5.94
C ASN A 318 -3.55 7.88 -6.71
N TYR A 319 -3.85 9.02 -6.10
CA TYR A 319 -4.61 10.11 -6.71
C TYR A 319 -3.65 11.05 -7.41
N TYR A 320 -3.88 11.28 -8.69
CA TYR A 320 -3.12 12.19 -9.51
C TYR A 320 -3.97 13.40 -9.89
N ASP A 321 -3.49 14.58 -9.56
CA ASP A 321 -4.02 15.85 -10.01
C ASP A 321 -3.36 16.21 -11.34
N ALA A 322 -4.09 16.08 -12.45
CA ALA A 322 -3.53 16.28 -13.77
C ALA A 322 -3.26 17.76 -14.10
N VAL A 323 -3.80 18.72 -13.34
CA VAL A 323 -3.56 20.16 -13.55
C VAL A 323 -2.25 20.60 -12.93
N ILE A 324 -2.06 20.33 -11.64
CA ILE A 324 -0.85 20.71 -10.92
C ILE A 324 0.23 19.64 -10.97
N GLN A 325 -0.08 18.49 -11.56
CA GLN A 325 0.81 17.36 -11.79
C GLN A 325 1.41 16.75 -10.50
N THR A 326 0.68 16.84 -9.41
CA THR A 326 1.06 16.24 -8.13
C THR A 326 0.35 14.91 -7.91
N MET A 327 0.97 14.07 -7.09
CA MET A 327 0.40 12.78 -6.73
C MET A 327 0.43 12.60 -5.22
N CYS A 328 -0.72 12.25 -4.64
CA CYS A 328 -0.85 11.94 -3.21
C CYS A 328 -1.55 10.58 -3.01
N LEU A 329 -1.63 10.14 -1.76
CA LEU A 329 -2.38 8.94 -1.40
C LEU A 329 -3.74 9.31 -0.81
N GLN A 330 -4.81 8.70 -1.31
CA GLN A 330 -6.14 8.72 -0.71
C GLN A 330 -6.48 7.34 -0.12
N LEU A 331 -7.39 7.29 0.84
CA LEU A 331 -7.86 6.04 1.42
C LEU A 331 -9.14 5.57 0.73
N ALA A 332 -9.22 4.26 0.50
CA ALA A 332 -10.41 3.58 0.02
C ALA A 332 -10.71 2.33 0.85
N ALA A 333 -11.95 1.90 0.85
CA ALA A 333 -12.42 0.68 1.49
C ALA A 333 -13.40 -0.07 0.57
N SER A 334 -13.45 -1.40 0.70
CA SER A 334 -14.29 -2.26 -0.13
C SER A 334 -14.68 -3.53 0.61
N ARG A 335 -15.91 -4.04 0.41
CA ARG A 335 -16.31 -5.36 0.92
C ARG A 335 -15.76 -6.51 0.08
N ASP A 336 -15.57 -6.30 -1.22
CA ASP A 336 -15.35 -7.35 -2.21
C ASP A 336 -14.10 -7.16 -3.07
N GLY A 337 -13.35 -6.04 -2.89
CA GLY A 337 -12.20 -5.69 -3.72
C GLY A 337 -12.56 -5.23 -5.14
N VAL A 338 -13.85 -5.04 -5.43
CA VAL A 338 -14.38 -4.59 -6.73
C VAL A 338 -15.02 -3.23 -6.62
N HIS A 339 -15.90 -3.06 -5.64
CA HIS A 339 -16.62 -1.81 -5.39
C HIS A 339 -15.90 -1.03 -4.31
N TRP A 340 -15.20 0.03 -4.70
CA TRP A 340 -14.39 0.84 -3.81
C TRP A 340 -15.08 2.13 -3.41
N TRP A 341 -15.13 2.38 -2.12
CA TRP A 341 -15.65 3.59 -1.52
C TRP A 341 -14.50 4.40 -0.91
N ARG A 342 -14.45 5.69 -1.16
CA ARG A 342 -13.48 6.61 -0.55
C ARG A 342 -14.17 7.41 0.56
N PRO A 343 -13.79 7.20 1.85
CA PRO A 343 -14.43 7.86 3.00
C PRO A 343 -14.38 9.38 2.92
N ASP A 344 -13.21 9.89 2.59
CA ASP A 344 -12.90 11.30 2.44
C ASP A 344 -12.05 11.48 1.18
N ARG A 345 -12.10 12.66 0.57
CA ARG A 345 -11.30 13.00 -0.64
C ARG A 345 -9.99 13.69 -0.29
N ARG A 346 -9.76 13.98 0.99
CA ARG A 346 -8.49 14.52 1.45
C ARG A 346 -7.39 13.48 1.35
N PRO A 347 -6.14 13.92 1.12
CA PRO A 347 -5.02 13.01 1.16
C PRO A 347 -4.93 12.25 2.49
N ALA A 348 -4.77 10.92 2.41
CA ALA A 348 -4.40 10.09 3.55
C ALA A 348 -2.90 10.24 3.88
N LEU A 349 -2.09 10.57 2.88
CA LEU A 349 -0.74 11.08 3.05
C LEU A 349 -0.62 12.35 2.22
N PRO A 350 -0.64 13.53 2.86
CA PRO A 350 -0.47 14.80 2.17
C PRO A 350 0.98 14.97 1.71
N ASN A 351 1.14 15.64 0.56
CA ASN A 351 2.46 16.02 0.08
C ASN A 351 3.10 17.05 1.03
N PRO A 352 4.39 16.94 1.35
CA PRO A 352 5.16 18.02 1.95
C PRO A 352 5.30 19.19 0.94
N PRO A 353 5.95 20.29 1.31
CA PRO A 353 6.25 21.37 0.37
C PRO A 353 6.97 20.89 -0.88
N LEU A 354 6.67 21.52 -2.03
CA LEU A 354 7.34 21.22 -3.29
C LEU A 354 8.85 21.46 -3.16
N GLY A 355 9.67 20.55 -3.69
CA GLY A 355 11.11 20.54 -3.52
C GLY A 355 11.61 19.71 -2.33
N GLU A 356 10.70 19.15 -1.53
CA GLU A 356 11.00 18.11 -0.56
C GLU A 356 10.60 16.74 -1.12
N TYR A 357 11.20 15.66 -0.62
CA TYR A 357 10.86 14.30 -1.04
C TYR A 357 9.38 13.96 -0.77
N GLY A 358 8.63 13.78 -1.84
CA GLY A 358 7.18 13.59 -1.83
C GLY A 358 6.37 14.86 -2.09
N GLY A 359 7.03 16.03 -2.20
CA GLY A 359 6.35 17.31 -2.45
C GLY A 359 5.66 17.35 -3.81
N GLY A 360 6.28 16.80 -4.84
CA GLY A 360 5.67 16.63 -6.15
C GLY A 360 4.82 15.37 -6.22
N MET A 361 5.42 14.21 -5.91
CA MET A 361 4.74 12.93 -6.06
C MET A 361 5.05 11.95 -4.96
N ILE A 362 4.04 11.15 -4.61
CA ILE A 362 4.14 10.00 -3.71
C ILE A 362 3.69 8.78 -4.48
N TRP A 363 4.61 7.85 -4.81
CA TRP A 363 4.31 6.55 -5.38
C TRP A 363 4.48 5.46 -4.36
N GLN A 364 3.39 4.80 -3.98
CA GLN A 364 3.46 3.72 -3.02
C GLN A 364 4.08 2.46 -3.61
N MET A 365 4.72 1.67 -2.75
CA MET A 365 5.17 0.32 -3.07
C MET A 365 4.11 -0.73 -2.73
N HIS A 366 4.16 -1.83 -3.41
CA HIS A 366 3.44 -3.04 -3.07
C HIS A 366 4.11 -3.69 -1.85
N SER A 367 3.48 -4.11 -0.85
CA SER A 367 2.13 -3.96 -0.33
C SER A 367 2.27 -3.25 1.01
N PRO A 368 1.23 -2.60 1.57
CA PRO A 368 1.33 -2.13 2.96
C PRO A 368 1.69 -3.27 3.91
N ILE A 369 2.58 -3.01 4.86
CA ILE A 369 3.07 -4.01 5.82
C ILE A 369 2.43 -3.76 7.17
N ILE A 370 1.80 -4.80 7.72
CA ILE A 370 1.09 -4.70 8.99
C ILE A 370 1.90 -5.36 10.08
N GLU A 371 2.38 -4.56 11.04
CA GLU A 371 3.06 -5.03 12.24
C GLU A 371 2.26 -4.61 13.49
N GLY A 372 1.62 -5.57 14.14
CA GLY A 372 0.71 -5.29 15.26
C GLY A 372 -0.40 -4.34 14.82
N ASN A 373 -0.49 -3.17 15.44
CA ASN A 373 -1.46 -2.12 15.08
C ASN A 373 -0.87 -1.01 14.20
N ARG A 374 0.25 -1.25 13.55
CA ARG A 374 0.87 -0.28 12.63
C ARG A 374 0.79 -0.78 11.20
N MET A 375 0.42 0.11 10.29
CA MET A 375 0.51 -0.09 8.86
C MET A 375 1.66 0.76 8.32
N HIS A 376 2.71 0.11 7.85
CA HIS A 376 3.85 0.75 7.20
C HIS A 376 3.66 0.75 5.69
N VAL A 377 3.84 1.90 5.07
CA VAL A 377 3.77 2.08 3.62
C VAL A 377 5.07 2.70 3.16
N TYR A 378 5.80 1.97 2.34
CA TYR A 378 6.97 2.48 1.66
C TYR A 378 6.55 3.13 0.34
N TYR A 379 7.25 4.18 -0.03
CA TYR A 379 6.93 4.93 -1.25
C TYR A 379 8.17 5.63 -1.81
N ALA A 380 8.16 5.90 -3.12
CA ALA A 380 9.06 6.88 -3.69
C ALA A 380 8.48 8.27 -3.47
N GLY A 381 9.24 9.12 -2.80
CA GLY A 381 8.96 10.53 -2.70
C GLY A 381 9.71 11.30 -3.78
N SER A 382 9.00 12.00 -4.68
CA SER A 382 9.60 12.86 -5.68
C SER A 382 9.57 14.32 -5.23
N GLU A 383 10.69 15.02 -5.42
CA GLU A 383 10.77 16.48 -5.24
C GLU A 383 10.01 17.20 -6.35
N GLY A 384 10.07 16.67 -7.57
CA GLY A 384 9.50 17.25 -8.79
C GLY A 384 8.10 16.74 -9.14
N LEU A 385 7.48 17.40 -10.10
CA LEU A 385 6.15 17.13 -10.62
C LEU A 385 6.19 16.00 -11.66
N HIS A 386 5.03 15.40 -11.95
CA HIS A 386 4.94 14.27 -12.88
C HIS A 386 5.44 14.59 -14.29
N GLY A 387 5.15 15.78 -14.82
CA GLY A 387 5.58 16.19 -16.15
C GLY A 387 7.09 16.40 -16.29
N GLU A 388 7.77 16.73 -15.22
CA GLU A 388 9.22 16.96 -15.20
C GLU A 388 10.05 15.68 -15.36
N ILE A 389 9.46 14.52 -15.07
CA ILE A 389 10.09 13.22 -15.26
C ILE A 389 10.44 12.96 -16.73
N HIS A 390 9.61 13.48 -17.63
CA HIS A 390 9.61 13.07 -19.01
C HIS A 390 10.11 14.12 -19.98
N ASP A 391 10.00 15.41 -19.67
CA ASP A 391 10.56 16.49 -20.44
C ASP A 391 10.57 17.80 -19.64
N THR A 392 11.75 18.30 -19.29
CA THR A 392 11.93 19.60 -18.61
C THR A 392 11.49 20.80 -19.47
N ARG A 393 11.15 20.57 -20.74
CA ARG A 393 10.68 21.57 -21.69
C ARG A 393 9.16 21.50 -21.92
N PHE A 394 8.45 20.66 -21.18
CA PHE A 394 7.02 20.46 -21.36
C PHE A 394 6.25 21.67 -20.83
N GLU A 395 5.67 22.45 -21.72
CA GLU A 395 4.63 23.41 -21.37
C GLU A 395 3.30 22.65 -21.32
N PRO A 396 2.67 22.52 -20.14
CA PRO A 396 1.40 21.82 -20.04
C PRO A 396 0.34 22.55 -20.88
N GLN A 397 -0.26 21.84 -21.80
CA GLN A 397 -1.37 22.32 -22.61
C GLN A 397 -2.66 21.69 -22.11
N VAL A 398 -3.66 22.52 -21.83
CA VAL A 398 -5.01 22.06 -21.51
C VAL A 398 -5.83 22.07 -22.77
N GLU A 399 -6.23 20.90 -23.24
CA GLU A 399 -7.23 20.79 -24.29
C GLU A 399 -8.63 20.68 -23.66
N VAL A 400 -9.48 21.66 -23.96
CA VAL A 400 -10.89 21.63 -23.59
C VAL A 400 -11.69 21.56 -24.90
N GLY A 401 -12.14 20.37 -25.25
CA GLY A 401 -12.72 20.10 -26.57
C GLY A 401 -11.63 20.17 -27.66
N ASN A 402 -11.80 21.05 -28.65
CA ASN A 402 -10.82 21.28 -29.73
C ASN A 402 -9.96 22.54 -29.49
N GLU A 403 -10.03 23.16 -28.33
CA GLU A 403 -9.32 24.40 -28.03
C GLU A 403 -8.22 24.15 -27.00
N THR A 404 -7.01 24.61 -27.28
CA THR A 404 -5.89 24.66 -26.34
C THR A 404 -6.06 25.84 -25.40
N VAL A 405 -6.29 25.56 -24.12
CA VAL A 405 -6.45 26.60 -23.09
C VAL A 405 -5.26 26.60 -22.18
N LEU A 406 -4.45 27.66 -22.22
CA LEU A 406 -3.38 28.10 -21.32
C LEU A 406 -2.44 27.00 -20.76
N GLY A 407 -1.15 27.14 -21.08
CA GLY A 407 -0.06 26.48 -20.40
C GLY A 407 0.22 27.11 -19.02
N PHE A 408 0.48 26.28 -18.02
CA PHE A 408 1.10 26.72 -16.77
C PHE A 408 2.59 26.47 -16.88
N GLN A 409 3.41 27.45 -16.54
CA GLN A 409 4.83 27.19 -16.32
C GLN A 409 4.97 26.44 -15.00
N THR A 410 5.38 25.19 -15.06
CA THR A 410 5.77 24.45 -13.88
C THR A 410 7.20 24.87 -13.49
N PRO A 411 7.49 25.04 -12.21
CA PRO A 411 8.87 25.29 -11.78
C PRO A 411 9.74 24.09 -12.18
N THR A 412 10.86 24.36 -12.82
CA THR A 412 11.90 23.37 -13.09
C THR A 412 12.53 22.95 -11.76
N LEU A 413 12.08 21.83 -11.22
CA LEU A 413 12.71 21.18 -10.09
C LEU A 413 13.46 19.94 -10.59
N PRO A 414 14.64 19.64 -10.05
CA PRO A 414 15.34 18.43 -10.42
C PRO A 414 14.44 17.22 -10.10
N PHE A 415 14.32 16.31 -11.05
CA PHE A 415 13.69 15.04 -10.80
C PHE A 415 14.62 14.23 -9.90
N ASN A 416 14.23 14.16 -8.63
CA ASN A 416 14.93 13.36 -7.63
C ASN A 416 13.89 12.59 -6.84
N THR A 417 14.04 11.27 -6.78
CA THR A 417 13.16 10.39 -6.01
C THR A 417 13.97 9.56 -5.05
N ALA A 418 13.46 9.42 -3.85
CA ALA A 418 14.09 8.65 -2.79
C ALA A 418 13.09 7.67 -2.16
N LEU A 419 13.62 6.63 -1.52
CA LEU A 419 12.83 5.71 -0.73
C LEU A 419 12.40 6.38 0.58
N CYS A 420 11.10 6.44 0.81
CA CYS A 420 10.48 7.00 1.99
C CYS A 420 9.50 6.00 2.63
N ARG A 421 9.08 6.30 3.85
CA ARG A 421 8.07 5.53 4.57
C ARG A 421 7.10 6.45 5.31
N ALA A 422 5.84 6.01 5.42
CA ALA A 422 4.86 6.58 6.33
C ALA A 422 4.15 5.47 7.12
N THR A 423 3.59 5.85 8.27
CA THR A 423 2.96 4.88 9.20
C THR A 423 1.59 5.38 9.63
N TRP A 424 0.62 4.48 9.67
CA TRP A 424 -0.72 4.68 10.21
C TRP A 424 -0.97 3.77 11.40
N GLU A 425 -1.88 4.18 12.26
CA GLU A 425 -2.52 3.29 13.22
C GLU A 425 -3.58 2.47 12.49
N PHE A 426 -3.34 1.16 12.32
CA PHE A 426 -4.10 0.31 11.40
C PHE A 426 -5.56 0.12 11.80
N ASP A 427 -5.89 0.16 13.09
CA ASP A 427 -7.25 0.10 13.61
C ASP A 427 -7.98 1.46 13.59
N ARG A 428 -7.32 2.53 13.08
CA ARG A 428 -7.81 3.90 13.06
C ARG A 428 -7.49 4.65 11.77
N LEU A 429 -7.68 4.00 10.65
CA LEU A 429 -7.42 4.62 9.34
C LEU A 429 -8.45 5.71 9.00
N TYR A 430 -9.68 5.56 9.48
CA TYR A 430 -10.76 6.53 9.33
C TYR A 430 -11.84 6.33 10.39
N ALA A 431 -12.64 7.34 10.61
CA ALA A 431 -13.70 7.35 11.61
C ALA A 431 -14.99 8.00 11.10
N LEU A 432 -16.11 7.64 11.72
CA LEU A 432 -17.33 8.40 11.67
C LEU A 432 -17.31 9.45 12.79
N ALA A 433 -17.57 10.71 12.47
CA ALA A 433 -17.49 11.82 13.40
C ALA A 433 -18.57 12.88 13.08
N PRO A 434 -18.89 13.81 14.00
CA PRO A 434 -19.80 14.92 13.70
C PRO A 434 -19.33 15.72 12.49
N SER A 435 -20.24 16.04 11.57
CA SER A 435 -19.93 16.76 10.33
C SER A 435 -19.49 18.21 10.59
N VAL A 436 -20.02 18.83 11.64
CA VAL A 436 -19.62 20.16 12.11
C VAL A 436 -18.92 20.02 13.45
N GLY A 437 -17.60 20.15 13.45
CA GLY A 437 -16.77 19.89 14.61
C GLY A 437 -17.16 20.71 15.83
N GLY A 438 -17.59 20.04 16.89
CA GLY A 438 -17.81 20.62 18.22
C GLY A 438 -19.10 21.42 18.42
N VAL A 439 -19.90 21.67 17.38
CA VAL A 439 -21.11 22.53 17.49
C VAL A 439 -22.40 21.72 17.42
N THR A 440 -22.39 20.58 16.73
CA THR A 440 -23.58 19.74 16.56
C THR A 440 -23.34 18.34 17.11
N LYS A 441 -24.43 17.71 17.54
CA LYS A 441 -24.44 16.28 17.84
C LYS A 441 -24.74 15.54 16.54
N GLY A 442 -23.90 14.56 16.21
CA GLY A 442 -24.18 13.64 15.11
C GLY A 442 -24.88 12.39 15.61
N GLU A 443 -25.58 11.70 14.73
CA GLU A 443 -26.25 10.44 15.03
C GLU A 443 -25.99 9.41 13.94
N ALA A 444 -25.85 8.13 14.35
CA ALA A 444 -25.76 6.99 13.45
C ALA A 444 -26.57 5.83 14.01
N VAL A 445 -27.45 5.25 13.18
CA VAL A 445 -28.23 4.07 13.52
C VAL A 445 -27.74 2.92 12.68
N THR A 446 -27.34 1.81 13.33
CA THR A 446 -26.88 0.61 12.63
C THR A 446 -28.01 -0.11 11.91
N LYS A 447 -27.69 -0.87 10.89
CA LYS A 447 -28.62 -1.86 10.36
C LYS A 447 -28.96 -2.92 11.42
N PRO A 448 -30.11 -3.60 11.29
CA PRO A 448 -30.47 -4.69 12.19
C PRO A 448 -29.45 -5.82 12.20
N GLY A 449 -29.20 -6.37 13.39
CA GLY A 449 -28.31 -7.50 13.60
C GLY A 449 -28.79 -8.37 14.77
N LYS A 450 -28.10 -9.50 15.00
CA LYS A 450 -28.38 -10.39 16.13
C LYS A 450 -27.45 -10.07 17.29
N PHE A 451 -27.89 -9.28 18.22
CA PHE A 451 -27.05 -8.69 19.26
C PHE A 451 -27.39 -9.18 20.70
N GLY A 452 -28.55 -9.80 20.88
CA GLY A 452 -29.01 -10.25 22.18
C GLY A 452 -28.02 -11.20 22.86
N GLY A 453 -27.76 -10.95 24.14
CA GLY A 453 -26.82 -11.70 24.94
C GLY A 453 -25.36 -11.26 24.79
N ARG A 454 -25.03 -10.23 23.98
CA ARG A 454 -23.67 -9.77 23.68
C ARG A 454 -23.38 -8.36 24.20
N LYS A 455 -22.11 -8.03 24.34
CA LYS A 455 -21.65 -6.66 24.62
C LYS A 455 -21.49 -5.89 23.31
N VAL A 456 -21.84 -4.60 23.32
CA VAL A 456 -21.44 -3.65 22.26
C VAL A 456 -20.08 -3.08 22.62
N VAL A 457 -19.07 -3.32 21.82
CA VAL A 457 -17.71 -2.85 22.05
C VAL A 457 -17.32 -1.86 20.96
N VAL A 458 -16.69 -0.76 21.34
CA VAL A 458 -16.32 0.34 20.43
C VAL A 458 -14.82 0.66 20.48
N ASN A 459 -14.29 1.10 19.32
CA ASN A 459 -13.03 1.82 19.20
C ASN A 459 -13.37 3.30 18.95
N THR A 460 -13.04 4.16 19.91
CA THR A 460 -13.45 5.56 19.87
C THR A 460 -12.40 6.48 20.49
N PHE A 461 -12.32 7.69 19.95
CA PHE A 461 -11.61 8.81 20.54
C PHE A 461 -12.57 9.97 20.76
N VAL A 462 -12.66 10.44 21.98
CA VAL A 462 -13.53 11.55 22.37
C VAL A 462 -12.68 12.71 22.86
N LYS A 463 -12.80 13.84 22.19
CA LYS A 463 -12.08 15.07 22.57
C LYS A 463 -12.63 15.63 23.87
N ASP A 464 -11.84 16.46 24.56
CA ASP A 464 -12.23 17.11 25.81
C ASP A 464 -13.57 17.83 25.70
N GLY A 465 -14.43 17.61 26.70
CA GLY A 465 -15.79 18.13 26.74
C GLY A 465 -16.76 17.43 25.77
N GLY A 466 -16.32 16.35 25.11
CA GLY A 466 -17.15 15.52 24.24
C GLY A 466 -17.73 14.30 24.94
N SER A 467 -18.51 13.53 24.18
CA SER A 467 -19.05 12.24 24.60
C SER A 467 -19.49 11.39 23.42
N LEU A 468 -19.31 10.08 23.53
CA LEU A 468 -20.03 9.09 22.73
C LEU A 468 -21.06 8.42 23.64
N ARG A 469 -22.31 8.47 23.24
CA ARG A 469 -23.41 7.76 23.88
C ARG A 469 -24.10 6.83 22.91
N ALA A 470 -24.79 5.83 23.44
CA ALA A 470 -25.57 4.92 22.61
C ALA A 470 -26.84 4.48 23.31
N GLU A 471 -27.84 4.12 22.54
CA GLU A 471 -29.02 3.41 22.98
C GLU A 471 -29.29 2.20 22.10
N LEU A 472 -30.00 1.23 22.66
CA LEU A 472 -30.38 0.03 21.93
C LEU A 472 -31.83 0.15 21.46
N LEU A 473 -32.07 -0.25 20.22
CA LEU A 473 -33.38 -0.22 19.61
C LEU A 473 -33.83 -1.64 19.27
N ASP A 474 -35.13 -1.86 19.37
CA ASP A 474 -35.80 -3.08 18.91
C ASP A 474 -36.04 -3.06 17.38
N ASP A 475 -36.71 -4.07 16.88
CA ASP A 475 -37.02 -4.21 15.44
C ASP A 475 -37.94 -3.11 14.92
N ALA A 476 -38.84 -2.60 15.78
CA ALA A 476 -39.70 -1.46 15.45
C ALA A 476 -39.00 -0.11 15.53
N GLY A 477 -37.73 -0.08 15.97
CA GLY A 477 -36.94 1.14 16.15
C GLY A 477 -37.26 1.88 17.46
N LEU A 478 -37.94 1.22 18.39
CA LEU A 478 -38.23 1.78 19.71
C LEU A 478 -37.07 1.49 20.66
N VAL A 479 -36.85 2.42 21.60
CA VAL A 479 -35.81 2.26 22.62
C VAL A 479 -36.14 1.10 23.53
N VAL A 480 -35.20 0.18 23.69
CA VAL A 480 -35.36 -0.96 24.60
C VAL A 480 -35.30 -0.45 26.04
N PRO A 481 -36.30 -0.79 26.90
CA PRO A 481 -36.36 -0.32 28.30
C PRO A 481 -35.06 -0.62 29.07
N GLY A 482 -34.49 0.39 29.74
CA GLY A 482 -33.26 0.32 30.50
C GLY A 482 -31.97 0.46 29.62
N PHE A 483 -32.11 0.75 28.31
CA PHE A 483 -31.00 0.92 27.38
C PHE A 483 -31.13 2.24 26.60
N SER A 484 -31.68 3.26 27.21
CA SER A 484 -31.79 4.60 26.62
C SER A 484 -30.47 5.37 26.67
N LEU A 485 -30.43 6.55 26.04
CA LEU A 485 -29.29 7.47 26.13
C LEU A 485 -29.05 7.98 27.55
N GLU A 486 -30.12 8.13 28.35
CA GLU A 486 -30.06 8.54 29.76
C GLU A 486 -29.46 7.44 30.63
N ASP A 487 -29.80 6.18 30.36
CA ASP A 487 -29.25 5.01 31.03
C ASP A 487 -27.79 4.74 30.69
N ASN A 488 -27.34 5.24 29.53
CA ASN A 488 -25.99 4.96 29.00
C ASN A 488 -24.91 5.79 29.72
N THR A 489 -23.89 5.11 30.22
CA THR A 489 -22.67 5.76 30.68
C THR A 489 -21.90 6.35 29.49
N ALA A 490 -21.72 7.68 29.46
CA ALA A 490 -21.03 8.34 28.38
C ALA A 490 -19.57 7.89 28.29
N VAL A 491 -19.13 7.49 27.11
CA VAL A 491 -17.70 7.24 26.84
C VAL A 491 -17.01 8.57 26.59
N THR A 492 -15.89 8.81 27.27
CA THR A 492 -15.03 10.00 27.13
C THR A 492 -13.57 9.57 27.03
N GLY A 493 -12.70 10.38 26.41
CA GLY A 493 -11.27 10.07 26.26
C GLY A 493 -10.96 9.08 25.14
N ASP A 494 -9.84 8.41 25.23
CA ASP A 494 -9.29 7.52 24.19
C ASP A 494 -9.44 6.05 24.57
N HIS A 495 -10.25 5.32 23.82
CA HIS A 495 -10.51 3.90 24.06
C HIS A 495 -10.39 3.10 22.77
N ARG A 496 -9.37 2.28 22.67
CA ARG A 496 -9.22 1.36 21.52
C ARG A 496 -10.22 0.22 21.56
N ARG A 497 -10.68 -0.17 22.78
CA ARG A 497 -11.64 -1.24 22.97
C ARG A 497 -12.34 -1.04 24.32
N THR A 498 -13.60 -0.65 24.29
CA THR A 498 -14.41 -0.49 25.51
C THR A 498 -15.84 -0.94 25.27
N ALA A 499 -16.38 -1.70 26.23
CA ALA A 499 -17.78 -2.10 26.20
C ALA A 499 -18.67 -0.93 26.65
N LEU A 500 -19.77 -0.70 25.94
CA LEU A 500 -20.80 0.25 26.35
C LEU A 500 -21.56 -0.30 27.54
N GLU A 501 -22.03 0.61 28.37
CA GLU A 501 -22.71 0.29 29.66
C GLU A 501 -23.96 1.13 29.86
N TRP A 502 -25.04 0.48 30.32
CA TRP A 502 -26.31 1.10 30.66
C TRP A 502 -26.67 0.74 32.11
N ASN A 503 -26.59 1.71 33.02
CA ASN A 503 -26.86 1.52 34.47
C ASN A 503 -26.11 0.30 35.05
N GLY A 504 -24.85 0.11 34.70
CA GLY A 504 -24.01 -1.05 35.10
C GLY A 504 -24.19 -2.30 34.25
N ASN A 505 -25.18 -2.34 33.35
CA ASN A 505 -25.38 -3.48 32.45
C ASN A 505 -24.64 -3.30 31.12
N LYS A 506 -23.87 -4.30 30.70
CA LYS A 506 -23.14 -4.34 29.45
C LYS A 506 -23.68 -5.31 28.41
N ILE A 507 -24.67 -6.12 28.81
CA ILE A 507 -25.23 -7.18 27.96
C ILE A 507 -26.50 -6.69 27.29
N ALA A 508 -26.53 -6.69 25.97
CA ALA A 508 -27.71 -6.34 25.20
C ALA A 508 -28.83 -7.38 25.42
N PRO A 509 -30.07 -6.96 25.66
CA PRO A 509 -31.20 -7.90 25.77
C PRO A 509 -31.56 -8.52 24.43
N GLY A 510 -32.29 -9.65 24.46
CA GLY A 510 -32.66 -10.39 23.24
C GLY A 510 -33.53 -9.61 22.25
N SER A 511 -34.21 -8.57 22.72
CA SER A 511 -35.00 -7.65 21.89
C SER A 511 -34.16 -6.59 21.14
N ALA A 512 -32.92 -6.35 21.54
CA ALA A 512 -32.04 -5.37 20.90
C ALA A 512 -31.57 -5.87 19.54
N VAL A 513 -31.82 -5.09 18.49
CA VAL A 513 -31.42 -5.41 17.12
C VAL A 513 -30.64 -4.29 16.44
N LYS A 514 -30.68 -3.05 16.96
CA LYS A 514 -29.93 -1.89 16.43
C LYS A 514 -29.26 -1.10 17.54
N VAL A 515 -28.22 -0.37 17.21
CA VAL A 515 -27.57 0.63 18.06
C VAL A 515 -27.76 2.00 17.44
N ARG A 516 -28.24 2.98 18.20
CA ARG A 516 -28.14 4.39 17.85
C ARG A 516 -26.99 5.01 18.62
N PHE A 517 -25.96 5.44 17.93
CA PHE A 517 -24.84 6.22 18.46
C PHE A 517 -25.16 7.72 18.39
N VAL A 518 -24.80 8.45 19.42
CA VAL A 518 -24.88 9.92 19.48
C VAL A 518 -23.48 10.48 19.77
N PHE A 519 -22.99 11.28 18.85
CA PHE A 519 -21.63 11.82 18.84
C PHE A 519 -21.63 13.28 19.29
N HIS A 520 -20.79 13.61 20.25
CA HIS A 520 -20.44 14.97 20.57
C HIS A 520 -18.92 15.06 20.69
N ARG A 521 -18.24 15.68 19.71
CA ARG A 521 -16.76 15.75 19.63
C ARG A 521 -16.09 14.36 19.71
N ALA A 522 -16.75 13.33 19.20
CA ALA A 522 -16.36 11.94 19.28
C ALA A 522 -16.10 11.36 17.88
N PHE A 523 -15.16 10.42 17.79
CA PHE A 523 -14.76 9.69 16.60
C PHE A 523 -14.99 8.21 16.86
N LEU A 524 -15.76 7.55 16.01
CA LEU A 524 -15.97 6.10 16.04
C LEU A 524 -15.18 5.45 14.91
N TYR A 525 -14.16 4.68 15.27
CA TYR A 525 -13.30 3.95 14.31
C TYR A 525 -13.83 2.55 14.01
N GLY A 526 -14.58 1.98 14.92
CA GLY A 526 -15.20 0.66 14.76
C GLY A 526 -16.12 0.31 15.91
N PHE A 527 -17.02 -0.61 15.66
CA PHE A 527 -17.81 -1.28 16.68
C PHE A 527 -17.97 -2.75 16.36
N THR A 528 -18.22 -3.56 17.37
CA THR A 528 -18.46 -4.99 17.24
C THR A 528 -19.33 -5.49 18.38
N TRP A 529 -19.78 -6.73 18.26
CA TRP A 529 -20.54 -7.45 19.27
C TRP A 529 -19.71 -8.61 19.79
N GLU A 530 -19.55 -8.67 21.11
CA GLU A 530 -18.74 -9.68 21.76
C GLU A 530 -19.55 -10.52 22.72
N ASP A 531 -19.22 -11.78 22.79
CA ASP A 531 -19.81 -12.66 23.78
C ASP A 531 -19.39 -12.24 25.21
N PRO A 532 -20.22 -12.48 26.23
CA PRO A 532 -19.98 -11.98 27.59
C PRO A 532 -18.66 -12.44 28.20
N GLU A 533 -18.17 -13.59 27.79
CA GLU A 533 -16.97 -14.23 28.35
C GLU A 533 -15.64 -13.74 27.73
N LEU A 534 -15.73 -12.92 26.69
CA LEU A 534 -14.61 -12.22 26.05
C LEU A 534 -14.60 -10.77 26.61
#